data_09f9e1f7943f603e2b6e0de051c99f3b
#
_entry.id   09f9e1f7943f603e2b6e0de051c99f3b
#
_cell.length_a   1.000
_cell.length_b   1.000
_cell.length_c   1.000
_cell.angle_alpha   90.00
_cell.angle_beta   90.00
_cell.angle_gamma   90.00
#
_symmetry.space_group_name_H-M   'P 1'
#
loop_
_entity.id
_entity.type
_entity.pdbx_description
1 polymer ?
#
loop_
_entity_poly.entity_id
_entity_poly.type
_entity_poly.pdbx_seq_one_letter_code
_entity_poly.pdbx_strand_id
1 'polypeptide(L)'
;MKISDNNILRLVIIFFSTFTLLINCSGGDGDSSGGNNQSSEITVNVTSLSFEEVFEMEHSLSQSIEVGGSDILSSIEISVSHNFEVSLNNTTFDSQVSLNDGTLTTVYVRFSPQDGSIGFLNGTLTIQTAQANNKTVSLSGVGLSTAPLISSSNTNLSFGNVQIFEHSNAFPVTISGQNLVSDISIAVDGNFQISSDELTFTNSIVIPLESANESNILYIRFSPTEIGNLSETLSIVSETASELTIALSGNSTPVIHNYTTFNEEALGFGGGFNQSAIQTFNLHEDLTNIAQIKMYLQIDCPSTGCDDWDRFANIKVKDQVSGDWFEIGRYITPYWVGTQQLERGLEFDVTDFKSFLTGATELRIYIENWTTKADLISIDFDYIEGTPDYPYYAVSEVLGFHANSISGVPYGVNHNLDLDKSILLPSNAESAHLRTIISGWGHATPNDSDGRPCAEWCYRAHDVKINGANTFEHILAPIGCASNPISNQSPGNWTPDRAGWCPGMVVPVRSNTLDNSLLGTTFTFEYDFEDWVSDGNSNAFYATSTYVVLKSNTPISAAVVND
;
A
#
# COMPACT_ATOMS: atom_id res chain seq x y z
N MET A 1 25.16 -15.36 16.85
CA MET A 1 25.65 -16.73 16.70
C MET A 1 25.75 -17.08 15.22
N LYS A 2 26.99 -17.30 14.76
CA LYS A 2 27.45 -17.79 13.44
C LYS A 2 27.00 -17.06 12.17
N ILE A 3 27.90 -16.27 11.70
CA ILE A 3 28.19 -15.79 10.37
C ILE A 3 28.47 -16.98 9.43
N SER A 4 27.96 -16.91 8.21
CA SER A 4 28.39 -17.78 7.12
C SER A 4 28.57 -16.93 5.86
N ASP A 5 29.84 -16.67 5.57
CA ASP A 5 30.33 -16.13 4.32
C ASP A 5 30.06 -17.10 3.16
N ASN A 6 29.60 -16.58 2.04
CA ASN A 6 29.65 -17.29 0.76
C ASN A 6 30.40 -16.45 -0.28
N ASN A 7 31.69 -16.77 -0.41
CA ASN A 7 32.53 -16.35 -1.51
C ASN A 7 32.08 -17.00 -2.81
N ILE A 8 31.75 -16.21 -3.81
CA ILE A 8 31.58 -16.65 -5.19
C ILE A 8 32.92 -16.67 -5.88
N LEU A 9 33.47 -17.86 -6.02
CA LEU A 9 34.70 -18.17 -6.73
C LEU A 9 34.47 -18.07 -8.25
N ARG A 10 35.08 -17.08 -8.89
CA ARG A 10 35.13 -17.02 -10.36
C ARG A 10 36.07 -18.10 -10.88
N LEU A 11 35.54 -19.10 -11.54
CA LEU A 11 36.25 -20.15 -12.22
C LEU A 11 36.74 -19.65 -13.58
N VAL A 12 38.03 -19.38 -13.69
CA VAL A 12 38.73 -19.15 -14.98
C VAL A 12 39.06 -20.53 -15.55
N ILE A 13 38.40 -20.94 -16.63
CA ILE A 13 38.75 -22.17 -17.36
C ILE A 13 39.81 -21.81 -18.41
N ILE A 14 41.05 -22.21 -18.15
CA ILE A 14 42.13 -22.18 -19.14
C ILE A 14 42.11 -23.51 -19.87
N PHE A 15 41.74 -23.48 -21.16
CA PHE A 15 41.88 -24.64 -22.04
C PHE A 15 43.37 -24.74 -22.51
N PHE A 16 44.08 -25.73 -21.97
CA PHE A 16 45.33 -26.19 -22.56
C PHE A 16 45.02 -27.22 -23.66
N SER A 17 45.28 -26.83 -24.92
CA SER A 17 45.28 -27.76 -26.04
C SER A 17 46.64 -28.39 -26.16
N THR A 18 46.75 -29.65 -25.80
CA THR A 18 47.97 -30.49 -26.03
C THR A 18 47.96 -30.96 -27.46
N PHE A 19 48.90 -30.42 -28.25
CA PHE A 19 49.17 -30.86 -29.62
C PHE A 19 50.08 -32.10 -29.57
N THR A 20 49.56 -33.26 -29.94
CA THR A 20 50.36 -34.49 -30.05
C THR A 20 50.95 -34.59 -31.43
N LEU A 21 52.27 -34.54 -31.50
CA LEU A 21 53.03 -34.69 -32.73
C LEU A 21 53.19 -36.21 -33.03
N LEU A 22 52.60 -36.71 -34.10
CA LEU A 22 52.90 -38.03 -34.64
C LEU A 22 53.90 -37.91 -35.78
N ILE A 23 55.10 -38.35 -35.51
CA ILE A 23 56.13 -38.53 -36.51
C ILE A 23 55.94 -39.92 -37.11
N ASN A 24 55.66 -39.96 -38.39
CA ASN A 24 55.73 -41.22 -39.16
C ASN A 24 56.79 -41.07 -40.26
N CYS A 25 57.82 -41.84 -40.11
CA CYS A 25 58.94 -41.89 -41.06
C CYS A 25 58.77 -43.17 -41.91
N SER A 26 58.66 -42.99 -43.24
CA SER A 26 58.83 -44.10 -44.17
C SER A 26 59.53 -43.58 -45.41
N GLY A 27 60.71 -44.08 -45.63
CA GLY A 27 61.52 -43.78 -46.80
C GLY A 27 61.10 -44.55 -48.02
N GLY A 28 61.44 -44.00 -49.20
CA GLY A 28 61.27 -44.60 -50.49
C GLY A 28 61.88 -43.71 -51.57
N ASP A 29 63.04 -44.11 -52.06
CA ASP A 29 63.79 -43.46 -53.13
C ASP A 29 62.98 -43.49 -54.45
N GLY A 30 63.11 -42.41 -55.24
CA GLY A 30 62.58 -42.36 -56.60
C GLY A 30 62.91 -41.05 -57.27
N ASP A 31 63.94 -41.11 -58.04
CA ASP A 31 64.56 -40.10 -58.85
C ASP A 31 63.60 -39.41 -59.85
N SER A 32 63.74 -38.11 -60.09
CA SER A 32 63.96 -37.37 -61.30
C SER A 32 63.06 -36.15 -61.57
N SER A 33 63.75 -35.16 -62.05
CA SER A 33 63.37 -34.03 -62.90
C SER A 33 62.74 -32.78 -62.21
N GLY A 34 63.54 -31.77 -62.23
CA GLY A 34 63.22 -30.38 -61.89
C GLY A 34 62.02 -29.77 -62.59
N GLY A 35 61.13 -29.38 -61.76
CA GLY A 35 60.20 -28.32 -61.98
C GLY A 35 60.16 -27.53 -60.69
N ASN A 36 60.74 -26.34 -60.73
CA ASN A 36 60.68 -25.38 -59.69
C ASN A 36 59.22 -24.90 -59.54
N ASN A 37 58.37 -25.71 -58.95
CA ASN A 37 57.04 -25.26 -58.53
C ASN A 37 57.16 -24.42 -57.26
N GLN A 38 57.69 -23.20 -57.42
CA GLN A 38 57.60 -22.18 -56.41
C GLN A 38 56.11 -21.82 -56.29
N SER A 39 55.47 -22.27 -55.21
CA SER A 39 54.03 -21.94 -54.96
C SER A 39 53.95 -20.49 -54.53
N SER A 40 53.05 -19.74 -55.14
CA SER A 40 52.75 -18.37 -54.70
C SER A 40 52.35 -18.37 -53.23
N GLU A 41 52.94 -17.50 -52.45
CA GLU A 41 52.66 -17.38 -50.99
C GLU A 41 52.43 -15.91 -50.64
N ILE A 42 51.36 -15.66 -49.83
CA ILE A 42 51.12 -14.37 -49.21
C ILE A 42 51.82 -14.34 -47.86
N THR A 43 52.48 -13.22 -47.54
CA THR A 43 53.09 -12.94 -46.23
C THR A 43 52.40 -11.77 -45.57
N VAL A 44 52.17 -11.88 -44.28
CA VAL A 44 51.71 -10.80 -43.39
C VAL A 44 52.42 -10.91 -42.05
N ASN A 45 52.83 -9.79 -41.50
CA ASN A 45 53.71 -9.76 -40.30
C ASN A 45 52.94 -9.86 -38.98
N VAL A 46 51.60 -9.83 -39.00
CA VAL A 46 50.75 -9.92 -37.78
C VAL A 46 49.62 -10.91 -37.98
N THR A 47 49.06 -11.44 -36.88
CA THR A 47 47.91 -12.33 -36.89
C THR A 47 46.66 -11.68 -36.27
N SER A 48 46.81 -10.56 -35.56
CA SER A 48 45.69 -9.80 -34.98
C SER A 48 46.04 -8.35 -34.78
N LEU A 49 45.03 -7.49 -34.79
CA LEU A 49 45.08 -6.08 -34.38
C LEU A 49 43.93 -5.82 -33.39
N SER A 50 44.24 -5.06 -32.33
CA SER A 50 43.25 -4.59 -31.36
C SER A 50 43.30 -3.07 -31.32
N PHE A 51 42.14 -2.45 -31.42
CA PHE A 51 42.01 -0.99 -31.46
C PHE A 51 41.43 -0.49 -30.14
N GLU A 52 41.73 0.78 -29.81
CA GLU A 52 41.16 1.48 -28.66
C GLU A 52 39.64 1.65 -28.85
N GLU A 53 38.96 2.03 -27.75
CA GLU A 53 37.54 2.39 -27.76
C GLU A 53 37.32 3.63 -28.63
N VAL A 54 36.29 3.59 -29.47
CA VAL A 54 35.95 4.67 -30.43
C VAL A 54 34.44 4.88 -30.42
N PHE A 55 33.99 6.10 -30.40
CA PHE A 55 32.58 6.41 -30.60
C PHE A 55 32.10 5.98 -32.00
N GLU A 56 30.87 5.52 -32.09
CA GLU A 56 30.22 5.26 -33.37
C GLU A 56 30.34 6.48 -34.29
N MET A 57 30.53 6.23 -35.60
CA MET A 57 30.75 7.24 -36.64
C MET A 57 32.10 7.97 -36.56
N GLU A 58 32.97 7.61 -35.59
CA GLU A 58 34.35 8.10 -35.50
C GLU A 58 35.37 7.01 -35.87
N HIS A 59 36.67 7.33 -35.81
CA HIS A 59 37.72 6.42 -36.21
C HIS A 59 38.86 6.34 -35.17
N SER A 60 39.39 5.13 -35.00
CA SER A 60 40.65 4.95 -34.24
C SER A 60 41.86 5.51 -34.97
N LEU A 61 42.96 5.66 -34.25
CA LEU A 61 44.27 5.76 -34.89
C LEU A 61 44.50 4.49 -35.74
N SER A 62 45.12 4.67 -36.91
CA SER A 62 45.46 3.55 -37.77
C SER A 62 46.67 2.77 -37.20
N GLN A 63 46.63 1.45 -37.39
CA GLN A 63 47.79 0.57 -37.17
C GLN A 63 48.27 0.07 -38.51
N SER A 64 49.61 -0.09 -38.66
CA SER A 64 50.22 -0.55 -39.92
C SER A 64 50.57 -2.03 -39.85
N ILE A 65 50.38 -2.72 -40.97
CA ILE A 65 50.85 -4.08 -41.21
C ILE A 65 51.67 -4.12 -42.49
N GLU A 66 52.57 -5.09 -42.58
CA GLU A 66 53.33 -5.33 -43.78
C GLU A 66 52.71 -6.53 -44.54
N VAL A 67 52.31 -6.31 -45.79
CA VAL A 67 51.73 -7.32 -46.66
C VAL A 67 52.58 -7.45 -47.92
N GLY A 68 52.87 -8.68 -48.29
CA GLY A 68 53.64 -8.98 -49.53
C GLY A 68 53.43 -10.42 -49.95
N GLY A 69 54.23 -10.88 -50.88
CA GLY A 69 54.22 -12.28 -51.28
C GLY A 69 55.34 -12.62 -52.28
N SER A 70 55.61 -13.91 -52.43
CA SER A 70 56.53 -14.47 -53.38
C SER A 70 55.79 -15.10 -54.56
N ASP A 71 56.29 -14.92 -55.78
CA ASP A 71 55.78 -15.50 -57.03
C ASP A 71 54.29 -15.16 -57.30
N ILE A 72 53.87 -13.97 -56.90
CA ILE A 72 52.54 -13.42 -57.15
C ILE A 72 52.46 -12.90 -58.58
N LEU A 73 51.55 -13.50 -59.36
CA LEU A 73 51.36 -13.18 -60.81
C LEU A 73 50.08 -12.34 -61.00
N SER A 74 49.33 -12.04 -59.98
CA SER A 74 48.10 -11.25 -59.98
C SER A 74 48.07 -10.26 -58.85
N SER A 75 47.12 -9.33 -58.83
CA SER A 75 46.92 -8.41 -57.70
C SER A 75 46.64 -9.17 -56.41
N ILE A 76 47.08 -8.57 -55.28
CA ILE A 76 46.66 -8.99 -53.95
C ILE A 76 45.51 -8.09 -53.50
N GLU A 77 44.32 -8.68 -53.31
CA GLU A 77 43.17 -7.99 -52.77
C GLU A 77 43.14 -8.09 -51.24
N ILE A 78 42.98 -6.95 -50.59
CA ILE A 78 42.92 -6.84 -49.14
C ILE A 78 41.57 -6.24 -48.78
N SER A 79 40.74 -6.97 -48.07
CA SER A 79 39.42 -6.52 -47.62
C SER A 79 39.24 -6.67 -46.14
N VAL A 80 38.36 -5.87 -45.54
CA VAL A 80 38.06 -5.90 -44.10
C VAL A 80 36.57 -6.08 -43.85
N SER A 81 36.26 -6.64 -42.70
CA SER A 81 34.91 -6.74 -42.22
C SER A 81 34.30 -5.35 -41.93
N HIS A 82 32.98 -5.29 -41.94
CA HIS A 82 32.21 -4.13 -41.45
C HIS A 82 32.79 -3.58 -40.13
N ASN A 83 32.79 -2.28 -39.95
CA ASN A 83 33.39 -1.56 -38.81
C ASN A 83 34.93 -1.45 -38.87
N PHE A 84 35.58 -1.84 -39.96
CA PHE A 84 37.01 -1.66 -40.14
C PHE A 84 37.28 -1.13 -41.55
N GLU A 85 38.38 -0.41 -41.68
CA GLU A 85 38.76 0.19 -42.97
C GLU A 85 40.29 -0.01 -43.20
N VAL A 86 40.67 -0.05 -44.46
CA VAL A 86 42.06 -0.21 -44.92
C VAL A 86 42.50 0.92 -45.84
N SER A 87 43.81 1.19 -45.85
CA SER A 87 44.40 2.24 -46.67
C SER A 87 45.85 1.88 -47.10
N LEU A 88 46.25 2.34 -48.27
CA LEU A 88 47.65 2.27 -48.76
C LEU A 88 48.46 3.55 -48.48
N ASN A 89 47.80 4.64 -48.15
CA ASN A 89 48.43 5.95 -48.01
C ASN A 89 48.19 6.63 -46.65
N ASN A 90 47.49 5.93 -45.73
CA ASN A 90 47.10 6.42 -44.43
C ASN A 90 46.25 7.72 -44.44
N THR A 91 45.61 8.03 -45.54
CA THR A 91 44.76 9.24 -45.69
C THR A 91 43.40 8.92 -46.25
N THR A 92 43.33 8.02 -47.23
CA THR A 92 42.07 7.56 -47.83
C THR A 92 41.86 6.11 -47.43
N PHE A 93 40.77 5.86 -46.72
CA PHE A 93 40.40 4.54 -46.21
C PHE A 93 39.18 4.01 -46.92
N ASP A 94 39.14 2.69 -47.17
CA ASP A 94 38.00 1.99 -47.82
C ASP A 94 37.84 0.60 -47.17
N SER A 95 36.78 -0.12 -47.54
CA SER A 95 36.54 -1.51 -47.14
C SER A 95 37.48 -2.50 -47.83
N GLN A 96 38.17 -2.10 -48.89
CA GLN A 96 39.17 -2.90 -49.63
C GLN A 96 40.19 -2.04 -50.33
N VAL A 97 41.40 -2.61 -50.50
CA VAL A 97 42.47 -2.05 -51.34
C VAL A 97 43.13 -3.17 -52.11
N SER A 98 43.85 -2.83 -53.20
CA SER A 98 44.55 -3.80 -54.06
C SER A 98 46.00 -3.40 -54.24
N LEU A 99 46.92 -4.39 -54.12
CA LEU A 99 48.32 -4.27 -54.43
C LEU A 99 48.56 -4.87 -55.82
N ASN A 100 49.31 -4.18 -56.68
CA ASN A 100 49.49 -4.60 -58.06
C ASN A 100 50.39 -5.84 -58.20
N ASP A 101 51.29 -6.10 -57.22
CA ASP A 101 52.24 -7.21 -57.19
C ASP A 101 52.54 -7.67 -55.78
N GLY A 102 53.44 -8.62 -55.62
CA GLY A 102 53.87 -9.17 -54.32
C GLY A 102 54.90 -8.35 -53.54
N THR A 103 55.20 -7.11 -53.97
CA THR A 103 56.17 -6.25 -53.26
C THR A 103 55.67 -5.95 -51.84
N LEU A 104 56.57 -6.07 -50.87
CA LEU A 104 56.23 -5.79 -49.47
C LEU A 104 55.78 -4.34 -49.32
N THR A 105 54.52 -4.18 -48.91
CA THR A 105 53.81 -2.90 -48.85
C THR A 105 53.20 -2.69 -47.49
N THR A 106 53.36 -1.48 -46.95
CA THR A 106 52.70 -1.09 -45.69
C THR A 106 51.21 -0.82 -45.96
N VAL A 107 50.34 -1.51 -45.25
CA VAL A 107 48.86 -1.35 -45.27
C VAL A 107 48.44 -0.84 -43.90
N TYR A 108 47.65 0.19 -43.92
CA TYR A 108 47.07 0.81 -42.71
C TYR A 108 45.68 0.29 -42.48
N VAL A 109 45.36 -0.05 -41.22
CA VAL A 109 44.05 -0.54 -40.81
C VAL A 109 43.54 0.35 -39.66
N ARG A 110 42.28 0.73 -39.69
CA ARG A 110 41.65 1.43 -38.58
C ARG A 110 40.29 0.81 -38.24
N PHE A 111 39.91 0.99 -37.01
CA PHE A 111 38.55 0.67 -36.54
C PHE A 111 37.65 1.88 -36.78
N SER A 112 36.48 1.64 -37.35
CA SER A 112 35.50 2.66 -37.80
C SER A 112 34.10 2.15 -37.49
N PRO A 113 33.65 2.12 -36.21
CA PRO A 113 32.34 1.61 -35.87
C PRO A 113 31.25 2.46 -36.52
N GLN A 114 30.34 1.79 -37.25
CA GLN A 114 29.22 2.43 -37.90
C GLN A 114 28.10 2.75 -36.91
N ASP A 115 27.10 3.53 -37.34
CA ASP A 115 25.92 3.86 -36.54
C ASP A 115 25.26 2.59 -35.96
N GLY A 116 25.00 2.58 -34.63
CA GLY A 116 24.49 1.43 -33.91
C GLY A 116 25.49 0.30 -33.65
N SER A 117 26.77 0.44 -34.04
CA SER A 117 27.83 -0.56 -33.81
C SER A 117 28.49 -0.35 -32.43
N ILE A 118 27.80 -0.76 -31.38
CA ILE A 118 28.16 -0.54 -29.96
C ILE A 118 28.64 -1.84 -29.31
N GLY A 119 29.57 -1.73 -28.36
CA GLY A 119 30.15 -2.84 -27.60
C GLY A 119 31.35 -3.47 -28.29
N PHE A 120 31.72 -4.70 -27.87
CA PHE A 120 32.89 -5.39 -28.39
C PHE A 120 32.60 -5.94 -29.79
N LEU A 121 33.37 -5.44 -30.81
CA LEU A 121 33.20 -5.76 -32.22
C LEU A 121 34.44 -6.53 -32.71
N ASN A 122 34.20 -7.63 -33.40
CA ASN A 122 35.23 -8.47 -34.04
C ASN A 122 35.09 -8.38 -35.56
N GLY A 123 36.25 -8.43 -36.22
CA GLY A 123 36.34 -8.46 -37.66
C GLY A 123 37.51 -9.27 -38.16
N THR A 124 37.62 -9.31 -39.48
CA THR A 124 38.71 -10.02 -40.14
C THR A 124 39.21 -9.16 -41.28
N LEU A 125 40.50 -8.99 -41.39
CA LEU A 125 41.15 -8.55 -42.61
C LEU A 125 41.55 -9.80 -43.38
N THR A 126 41.12 -9.87 -44.61
CA THR A 126 41.35 -10.98 -45.55
C THR A 126 42.29 -10.51 -46.64
N ILE A 127 43.35 -11.24 -46.87
CA ILE A 127 44.34 -11.01 -47.95
C ILE A 127 44.27 -12.19 -48.88
N GLN A 128 43.96 -11.93 -50.15
CA GLN A 128 43.74 -12.97 -51.12
C GLN A 128 44.35 -12.65 -52.50
N THR A 129 44.72 -13.66 -53.21
CA THR A 129 45.18 -13.61 -54.61
C THR A 129 44.82 -14.92 -55.32
N ALA A 130 44.76 -14.93 -56.64
CA ALA A 130 44.24 -16.07 -57.42
C ALA A 130 45.05 -17.37 -57.25
N GLN A 131 46.30 -17.31 -56.81
CA GLN A 131 47.26 -18.44 -56.84
C GLN A 131 47.87 -18.81 -55.49
N ALA A 132 47.53 -18.16 -54.42
CA ALA A 132 48.02 -18.44 -53.08
C ALA A 132 46.84 -18.67 -52.08
N ASN A 133 47.13 -19.36 -50.99
CA ASN A 133 46.14 -19.50 -49.91
C ASN A 133 45.92 -18.14 -49.25
N ASN A 134 44.67 -17.83 -48.96
CA ASN A 134 44.29 -16.62 -48.24
C ASN A 134 44.96 -16.55 -46.87
N LYS A 135 45.36 -15.35 -46.48
CA LYS A 135 45.81 -15.03 -45.11
C LYS A 135 44.74 -14.15 -44.44
N THR A 136 44.61 -14.31 -43.14
CA THR A 136 43.65 -13.50 -42.36
C THR A 136 44.33 -12.90 -41.16
N VAL A 137 43.92 -11.70 -40.76
CA VAL A 137 44.29 -11.02 -39.55
C VAL A 137 43.00 -10.76 -38.76
N SER A 138 42.93 -11.21 -37.49
CA SER A 138 41.82 -10.95 -36.60
C SER A 138 41.83 -9.48 -36.17
N LEU A 139 40.67 -8.83 -36.23
CA LEU A 139 40.48 -7.44 -35.84
C LEU A 139 39.53 -7.36 -34.66
N SER A 140 39.76 -6.44 -33.70
CA SER A 140 38.85 -6.19 -32.59
C SER A 140 38.90 -4.73 -32.16
N GLY A 141 37.75 -4.22 -31.69
CA GLY A 141 37.60 -2.87 -31.11
C GLY A 141 36.31 -2.78 -30.31
N VAL A 142 36.13 -1.69 -29.58
CA VAL A 142 34.93 -1.41 -28.78
C VAL A 142 34.28 -0.12 -29.33
N GLY A 143 33.06 -0.23 -29.86
CA GLY A 143 32.24 0.90 -30.26
C GLY A 143 31.52 1.50 -29.04
N LEU A 144 31.59 2.81 -28.85
CA LEU A 144 30.89 3.56 -27.84
C LEU A 144 29.68 4.27 -28.44
N SER A 145 28.59 4.32 -27.69
CA SER A 145 27.39 5.07 -28.12
C SER A 145 27.60 6.58 -27.95
N THR A 146 27.12 7.34 -28.93
CA THR A 146 27.01 8.81 -28.85
C THR A 146 25.65 9.26 -28.30
N ALA A 147 24.70 8.33 -28.14
CA ALA A 147 23.35 8.66 -27.67
C ALA A 147 23.37 9.16 -26.22
N PRO A 148 22.68 10.27 -25.91
CA PRO A 148 22.52 10.74 -24.56
C PRO A 148 21.76 9.72 -23.71
N LEU A 149 22.25 9.43 -22.51
CA LEU A 149 21.68 8.45 -21.60
C LEU A 149 21.70 8.96 -20.15
N ILE A 150 20.59 8.75 -19.45
CA ILE A 150 20.52 8.89 -17.99
C ILE A 150 20.34 7.49 -17.39
N SER A 151 21.07 7.21 -16.32
CA SER A 151 20.97 5.96 -15.59
C SER A 151 20.84 6.19 -14.08
N SER A 152 20.22 5.25 -13.38
CA SER A 152 20.02 5.27 -11.94
C SER A 152 20.39 3.92 -11.32
N SER A 153 20.90 3.95 -10.08
CA SER A 153 21.15 2.72 -9.32
C SER A 153 19.87 1.97 -8.94
N ASN A 154 18.71 2.63 -8.97
CA ASN A 154 17.42 2.08 -8.55
C ASN A 154 16.32 2.49 -9.52
N THR A 155 15.36 1.60 -9.76
CA THR A 155 14.16 1.87 -10.56
C THR A 155 12.89 1.99 -9.70
N ASN A 156 12.96 1.57 -8.45
CA ASN A 156 11.88 1.69 -7.46
C ASN A 156 12.45 1.79 -6.04
N LEU A 157 11.72 2.46 -5.14
CA LEU A 157 12.02 2.57 -3.72
C LEU A 157 10.74 2.43 -2.89
N SER A 158 10.85 1.74 -1.76
CA SER A 158 9.77 1.64 -0.77
C SER A 158 10.29 2.08 0.59
N PHE A 159 9.58 3.01 1.22
CA PHE A 159 9.98 3.66 2.48
C PHE A 159 9.30 3.05 3.72
N GLY A 160 8.43 2.03 3.52
CA GLY A 160 7.71 1.38 4.61
C GLY A 160 6.69 2.29 5.28
N ASN A 161 6.48 2.11 6.59
CA ASN A 161 5.54 2.88 7.39
C ASN A 161 6.23 4.12 7.97
N VAL A 162 5.62 5.29 7.76
CA VAL A 162 6.04 6.57 8.34
C VAL A 162 4.81 7.28 8.89
N GLN A 163 4.91 7.82 10.09
CA GLN A 163 3.81 8.58 10.68
C GLN A 163 3.56 9.87 9.89
N ILE A 164 2.30 10.26 9.73
CA ILE A 164 1.93 11.51 9.06
C ILE A 164 2.67 12.71 9.68
N PHE A 165 3.14 13.64 8.85
CA PHE A 165 3.96 14.81 9.20
C PHE A 165 5.38 14.51 9.70
N GLU A 166 5.77 13.24 9.82
CA GLU A 166 7.15 12.81 10.05
C GLU A 166 7.86 12.50 8.73
N HIS A 167 9.14 12.16 8.80
CA HIS A 167 9.95 11.84 7.63
C HIS A 167 10.61 10.49 7.78
N SER A 168 10.71 9.74 6.68
CA SER A 168 11.57 8.56 6.63
C SER A 168 13.05 8.96 6.70
N ASN A 169 13.92 7.99 6.99
CA ASN A 169 15.33 8.14 6.65
C ASN A 169 15.48 8.38 5.14
N ALA A 170 16.45 9.21 4.77
CA ALA A 170 16.78 9.45 3.38
C ALA A 170 17.46 8.23 2.75
N PHE A 171 17.11 7.90 1.53
CA PHE A 171 17.69 6.81 0.75
C PHE A 171 18.58 7.39 -0.36
N PRO A 172 19.89 7.05 -0.40
CA PRO A 172 20.79 7.52 -1.46
C PRO A 172 20.59 6.73 -2.76
N VAL A 173 20.45 7.44 -3.87
CA VAL A 173 20.37 6.92 -5.22
C VAL A 173 21.46 7.57 -6.06
N THR A 174 22.20 6.77 -6.84
CA THR A 174 23.20 7.31 -7.77
C THR A 174 22.54 7.58 -9.12
N ILE A 175 22.63 8.81 -9.59
CA ILE A 175 22.21 9.25 -10.93
C ILE A 175 23.47 9.54 -11.75
N SER A 176 23.54 8.99 -12.95
CA SER A 176 24.68 9.21 -13.88
C SER A 176 24.17 9.53 -15.27
N GLY A 177 24.77 10.53 -15.90
CA GLY A 177 24.58 10.81 -17.31
C GLY A 177 25.74 10.31 -18.17
N GLN A 178 25.48 10.16 -19.45
CA GLN A 178 26.48 9.90 -20.48
C GLN A 178 26.07 10.67 -21.74
N ASN A 179 27.01 11.37 -22.35
CA ASN A 179 26.82 12.17 -23.57
C ASN A 179 25.70 13.22 -23.48
N LEU A 180 25.38 13.67 -22.26
CA LEU A 180 24.38 14.72 -22.06
C LEU A 180 24.95 16.07 -22.52
N VAL A 181 24.07 16.89 -23.08
CA VAL A 181 24.39 18.21 -23.62
C VAL A 181 23.69 19.36 -22.85
N SER A 182 22.90 18.99 -21.83
CA SER A 182 22.20 19.91 -20.96
C SER A 182 22.18 19.42 -19.52
N ASP A 183 21.72 20.27 -18.61
CA ASP A 183 21.50 19.94 -17.20
C ASP A 183 20.54 18.73 -17.06
N ILE A 184 20.63 18.04 -15.92
CA ILE A 184 19.61 17.07 -15.51
C ILE A 184 18.64 17.77 -14.57
N SER A 185 17.36 17.82 -14.94
CA SER A 185 16.28 18.27 -14.06
C SER A 185 15.60 17.06 -13.42
N ILE A 186 15.48 17.10 -12.08
CA ILE A 186 14.87 16.05 -11.28
C ILE A 186 13.70 16.65 -10.52
N ALA A 187 12.51 16.01 -10.60
CA ALA A 187 11.32 16.49 -9.90
C ALA A 187 10.49 15.33 -9.35
N VAL A 188 9.87 15.56 -8.21
CA VAL A 188 8.89 14.68 -7.58
C VAL A 188 7.77 15.52 -6.98
N ASP A 189 6.55 15.02 -7.03
CA ASP A 189 5.39 15.69 -6.45
C ASP A 189 4.96 15.02 -5.12
N GLY A 190 3.97 15.64 -4.46
CA GLY A 190 3.25 15.06 -3.34
C GLY A 190 4.08 14.83 -2.09
N ASN A 191 4.08 13.60 -1.64
CA ASN A 191 4.54 13.18 -0.33
C ASN A 191 6.01 12.70 -0.30
N PHE A 192 6.80 13.04 -1.33
CA PHE A 192 8.22 12.70 -1.41
C PHE A 192 9.06 13.95 -1.62
N GLN A 193 10.29 13.92 -1.13
CA GLN A 193 11.22 15.02 -1.22
C GLN A 193 12.62 14.51 -1.58
N ILE A 194 13.39 15.35 -2.26
CA ILE A 194 14.73 15.06 -2.76
C ILE A 194 15.76 16.06 -2.25
N SER A 195 17.01 15.63 -2.12
CA SER A 195 18.13 16.44 -1.66
C SER A 195 19.42 16.04 -2.36
N SER A 196 20.31 17.00 -2.59
CA SER A 196 21.68 16.76 -3.05
C SER A 196 22.70 16.71 -1.90
N ASP A 197 22.34 17.16 -0.70
CA ASP A 197 23.25 17.32 0.45
C ASP A 197 22.79 16.56 1.71
N GLU A 198 21.66 15.83 1.64
CA GLU A 198 20.99 15.15 2.76
C GLU A 198 20.48 16.09 3.88
N LEU A 199 20.59 17.39 3.70
CA LEU A 199 20.21 18.39 4.69
C LEU A 199 19.00 19.23 4.25
N THR A 200 19.04 19.70 3.00
CA THR A 200 17.98 20.54 2.43
C THR A 200 17.13 19.74 1.44
N PHE A 201 15.87 19.49 1.80
CA PHE A 201 14.94 18.71 0.97
C PHE A 201 13.97 19.62 0.23
N THR A 202 13.76 19.33 -1.06
CA THR A 202 12.89 20.06 -1.98
C THR A 202 12.11 19.08 -2.88
N ASN A 203 11.22 19.61 -3.71
CA ASN A 203 10.52 18.80 -4.71
C ASN A 203 11.20 18.81 -6.09
N SER A 204 12.24 19.64 -6.28
CA SER A 204 12.99 19.68 -7.53
C SER A 204 14.46 20.04 -7.31
N ILE A 205 15.33 19.45 -8.12
CA ILE A 205 16.79 19.70 -8.13
C ILE A 205 17.24 19.75 -9.58
N VAL A 206 18.25 20.58 -9.84
CA VAL A 206 18.95 20.63 -11.13
C VAL A 206 20.41 20.23 -10.90
N ILE A 207 20.90 19.24 -11.63
CA ILE A 207 22.32 18.89 -11.71
C ILE A 207 22.87 19.59 -12.96
N PRO A 208 23.80 20.56 -12.81
CA PRO A 208 24.32 21.31 -13.93
C PRO A 208 25.14 20.44 -14.89
N LEU A 209 25.20 20.82 -16.16
CA LEU A 209 25.89 20.07 -17.21
C LEU A 209 27.36 19.73 -16.88
N GLU A 210 28.02 20.58 -16.12
CA GLU A 210 29.41 20.39 -15.68
C GLU A 210 29.61 19.08 -14.88
N SER A 211 28.57 18.62 -14.18
CA SER A 211 28.53 17.39 -13.41
C SER A 211 27.51 16.36 -13.90
N ALA A 212 26.68 16.71 -14.89
CA ALA A 212 25.60 15.86 -15.37
C ALA A 212 26.10 14.52 -15.96
N ASN A 213 27.30 14.51 -16.55
CA ASN A 213 27.94 13.32 -17.12
C ASN A 213 28.79 12.55 -16.09
N GLU A 214 28.70 12.90 -14.81
CA GLU A 214 29.37 12.21 -13.68
C GLU A 214 28.36 11.44 -12.84
N SER A 215 28.85 10.75 -11.81
CA SER A 215 27.99 10.09 -10.82
C SER A 215 27.63 11.06 -9.71
N ASN A 216 26.34 11.33 -9.56
CA ASN A 216 25.78 12.22 -8.56
C ASN A 216 24.93 11.43 -7.56
N ILE A 217 24.99 11.76 -6.27
CA ILE A 217 24.16 11.17 -5.24
C ILE A 217 22.91 12.05 -5.05
N LEU A 218 21.75 11.43 -5.16
CA LEU A 218 20.46 12.01 -4.84
C LEU A 218 19.89 11.30 -3.61
N TYR A 219 19.55 12.04 -2.58
CA TYR A 219 18.87 11.54 -1.40
C TYR A 219 17.36 11.73 -1.57
N ILE A 220 16.59 10.68 -1.32
CA ILE A 220 15.13 10.67 -1.44
C ILE A 220 14.55 10.28 -0.10
N ARG A 221 13.51 11.00 0.37
CA ARG A 221 12.76 10.65 1.57
C ARG A 221 11.25 10.69 1.33
N PHE A 222 10.53 9.91 2.11
CA PHE A 222 9.09 9.96 2.22
C PHE A 222 8.70 10.95 3.31
N SER A 223 7.80 11.90 3.01
CA SER A 223 7.38 13.00 3.89
C SER A 223 5.87 13.18 3.75
N PRO A 224 5.07 12.22 4.28
CA PRO A 224 3.63 12.19 4.04
C PRO A 224 2.89 13.32 4.72
N THR A 225 1.93 13.89 3.99
CA THR A 225 0.94 14.86 4.49
C THR A 225 -0.49 14.29 4.49
N GLU A 226 -0.66 13.05 4.01
CA GLU A 226 -1.92 12.31 3.95
C GLU A 226 -1.72 10.89 4.49
N ILE A 227 -2.79 10.27 5.00
CA ILE A 227 -2.75 8.92 5.55
C ILE A 227 -2.99 7.88 4.44
N GLY A 228 -2.34 6.74 4.54
CA GLY A 228 -2.54 5.58 3.68
C GLY A 228 -1.36 5.21 2.79
N ASN A 229 -1.60 4.34 1.83
CA ASN A 229 -0.58 3.93 0.86
C ASN A 229 -0.44 5.01 -0.21
N LEU A 230 0.72 5.65 -0.23
CA LEU A 230 1.04 6.76 -1.11
C LEU A 230 2.13 6.32 -2.10
N SER A 231 1.99 6.72 -3.35
CA SER A 231 2.95 6.41 -4.41
C SER A 231 3.08 7.57 -5.37
N GLU A 232 4.31 7.83 -5.82
CA GLU A 232 4.65 8.88 -6.77
C GLU A 232 5.73 8.39 -7.74
N THR A 233 5.94 9.17 -8.77
CA THR A 233 7.02 8.93 -9.73
C THR A 233 8.01 10.09 -9.69
N LEU A 234 9.26 9.77 -9.40
CA LEU A 234 10.36 10.71 -9.57
C LEU A 234 10.73 10.75 -11.05
N SER A 235 10.67 11.93 -11.65
CA SER A 235 11.02 12.19 -13.05
C SER A 235 12.43 12.78 -13.13
N ILE A 236 13.25 12.26 -14.06
CA ILE A 236 14.63 12.65 -14.31
C ILE A 236 14.79 12.89 -15.81
N VAL A 237 14.99 14.12 -16.19
CA VAL A 237 15.03 14.54 -17.60
C VAL A 237 16.26 15.36 -17.93
N SER A 238 16.80 15.19 -19.15
CA SER A 238 17.77 16.06 -19.78
C SER A 238 17.44 16.17 -21.26
N GLU A 239 17.76 17.28 -21.88
CA GLU A 239 17.47 17.49 -23.31
C GLU A 239 18.11 16.37 -24.15
N THR A 240 17.36 15.84 -25.10
CA THR A 240 17.75 14.76 -26.03
C THR A 240 17.91 13.36 -25.41
N ALA A 241 18.00 13.20 -24.09
CA ALA A 241 17.96 11.91 -23.43
C ALA A 241 16.52 11.42 -23.21
N SER A 242 16.32 10.10 -23.22
CA SER A 242 15.04 9.53 -22.78
C SER A 242 14.83 9.82 -21.29
N GLU A 243 13.59 10.19 -20.92
CA GLU A 243 13.21 10.36 -19.52
C GLU A 243 13.45 9.07 -18.74
N LEU A 244 14.09 9.20 -17.57
CA LEU A 244 14.22 8.13 -16.60
C LEU A 244 13.27 8.37 -15.44
N THR A 245 12.58 7.32 -14.99
CA THR A 245 11.66 7.41 -13.87
C THR A 245 12.02 6.42 -12.77
N ILE A 246 11.80 6.82 -11.51
CA ILE A 246 11.92 5.95 -10.34
C ILE A 246 10.56 5.92 -9.64
N ALA A 247 9.98 4.73 -9.47
CA ALA A 247 8.74 4.55 -8.74
C ALA A 247 9.01 4.62 -7.23
N LEU A 248 8.26 5.48 -6.52
CA LEU A 248 8.35 5.69 -5.08
C LEU A 248 7.08 5.20 -4.40
N SER A 249 7.19 4.57 -3.23
CA SER A 249 6.04 4.14 -2.43
C SER A 249 6.35 4.21 -0.93
N GLY A 250 5.32 4.51 -0.14
CA GLY A 250 5.37 4.50 1.32
C GLY A 250 3.96 4.37 1.88
N ASN A 251 3.85 3.94 3.13
CA ASN A 251 2.58 3.89 3.85
C ASN A 251 2.62 4.91 5.00
N SER A 252 1.71 5.88 4.96
CA SER A 252 1.54 6.87 6.03
C SER A 252 0.58 6.35 7.09
N THR A 253 1.03 6.34 8.34
CA THR A 253 0.23 5.96 9.49
C THR A 253 -0.20 7.19 10.28
N PRO A 254 -1.41 7.20 10.89
CA PRO A 254 -1.85 8.32 11.71
C PRO A 254 -1.06 8.41 13.01
N VAL A 255 -1.06 9.59 13.64
CA VAL A 255 -0.75 9.76 15.06
C VAL A 255 -1.95 9.26 15.86
N ILE A 256 -1.71 8.44 16.87
CA ILE A 256 -2.75 7.88 17.73
C ILE A 256 -2.43 8.19 19.18
N HIS A 257 -3.39 8.84 19.87
CA HIS A 257 -3.34 9.06 21.31
C HIS A 257 -4.25 8.05 21.98
N ASN A 258 -3.67 7.10 22.72
CA ASN A 258 -4.41 6.05 23.42
C ASN A 258 -4.69 6.42 24.87
N TYR A 259 -5.92 6.16 25.34
CA TYR A 259 -6.41 6.40 26.70
C TYR A 259 -7.08 5.15 27.23
N THR A 260 -6.45 4.47 28.18
CA THR A 260 -7.09 3.38 28.95
C THR A 260 -8.04 3.97 29.98
N THR A 261 -9.26 3.47 30.03
CA THR A 261 -10.29 3.89 30.97
C THR A 261 -10.61 2.76 31.96
N PHE A 262 -11.70 2.02 31.81
CA PHE A 262 -11.93 0.86 32.66
C PHE A 262 -10.83 -0.19 32.43
N ASN A 263 -10.40 -0.84 33.50
CA ASN A 263 -9.37 -1.87 33.48
C ASN A 263 -9.80 -3.04 34.37
N GLU A 264 -10.22 -4.14 33.76
CA GLU A 264 -10.77 -5.34 34.42
C GLU A 264 -11.90 -5.00 35.44
N GLU A 265 -12.76 -4.02 35.10
CA GLU A 265 -13.92 -3.68 35.92
C GLU A 265 -14.93 -4.83 35.92
N ALA A 266 -15.22 -5.37 37.10
CA ALA A 266 -16.03 -6.57 37.24
C ALA A 266 -17.53 -6.26 37.29
N LEU A 267 -18.27 -6.67 36.24
CA LEU A 267 -19.72 -6.52 36.16
C LEU A 267 -20.45 -7.85 36.30
N GLY A 268 -21.38 -7.92 37.25
CA GLY A 268 -22.17 -9.12 37.58
C GLY A 268 -23.35 -8.79 38.46
N PHE A 269 -24.01 -9.82 39.03
CA PHE A 269 -25.20 -9.63 39.89
C PHE A 269 -25.09 -10.44 41.18
N GLY A 270 -25.17 -9.73 42.29
CA GLY A 270 -24.99 -10.39 43.61
C GLY A 270 -23.53 -10.75 43.89
N GLY A 271 -23.25 -11.38 45.05
CA GLY A 271 -21.88 -11.78 45.39
C GLY A 271 -20.88 -10.64 45.58
N GLY A 272 -21.34 -9.40 45.67
CA GLY A 272 -20.51 -8.20 45.72
C GLY A 272 -20.33 -7.47 44.38
N PHE A 273 -20.87 -8.00 43.28
CA PHE A 273 -20.85 -7.38 41.96
C PHE A 273 -22.06 -6.50 41.71
N ASN A 274 -21.89 -5.50 40.86
CA ASN A 274 -22.96 -4.66 40.30
C ASN A 274 -23.02 -4.84 38.78
N GLN A 275 -24.19 -4.65 38.20
CA GLN A 275 -24.40 -4.70 36.73
C GLN A 275 -23.84 -3.48 36.01
N SER A 276 -23.45 -2.43 36.71
CA SER A 276 -22.90 -1.22 36.09
C SER A 276 -21.80 -0.60 36.96
N ALA A 277 -20.87 0.08 36.28
CA ALA A 277 -19.89 0.97 36.90
C ALA A 277 -19.92 2.34 36.19
N ILE A 278 -19.69 3.39 37.02
CA ILE A 278 -19.59 4.78 36.54
C ILE A 278 -18.28 5.35 37.05
N GLN A 279 -17.47 5.90 36.14
CA GLN A 279 -16.19 6.52 36.52
C GLN A 279 -15.91 7.73 35.62
N THR A 280 -15.11 8.68 36.13
CA THR A 280 -14.63 9.84 35.36
C THR A 280 -13.19 9.63 34.94
N PHE A 281 -12.91 9.86 33.66
CA PHE A 281 -11.61 9.72 33.03
C PHE A 281 -11.17 11.02 32.39
N ASN A 282 -9.87 11.28 32.33
CA ASN A 282 -9.32 12.41 31.57
C ASN A 282 -8.94 11.91 30.17
N LEU A 283 -9.76 12.26 29.21
CA LEU A 283 -9.55 11.93 27.80
C LEU A 283 -8.82 13.06 27.06
N HIS A 284 -8.58 12.88 25.77
CA HIS A 284 -7.87 13.85 24.94
C HIS A 284 -8.60 15.21 24.92
N GLU A 285 -7.86 16.30 25.17
CA GLU A 285 -8.48 17.63 25.31
C GLU A 285 -8.56 18.38 23.99
N ASP A 286 -7.51 18.33 23.16
CA ASP A 286 -7.44 19.06 21.90
C ASP A 286 -7.97 18.23 20.72
N LEU A 287 -9.22 18.46 20.35
CA LEU A 287 -9.87 17.75 19.25
C LEU A 287 -9.65 18.41 17.87
N THR A 288 -8.84 19.46 17.76
CA THR A 288 -8.66 20.24 16.53
C THR A 288 -8.25 19.38 15.33
N ASN A 289 -7.32 18.45 15.55
CA ASN A 289 -6.78 17.56 14.51
C ASN A 289 -7.23 16.11 14.66
N ILE A 290 -8.27 15.84 15.46
CA ILE A 290 -8.77 14.48 15.64
C ILE A 290 -9.83 14.18 14.57
N ALA A 291 -9.46 13.32 13.63
CA ALA A 291 -10.33 12.87 12.55
C ALA A 291 -11.31 11.77 13.01
N GLN A 292 -10.87 10.88 13.91
CA GLN A 292 -11.67 9.74 14.35
C GLN A 292 -11.38 9.40 15.82
N ILE A 293 -12.42 8.92 16.53
CA ILE A 293 -12.30 8.34 17.88
C ILE A 293 -12.83 6.90 17.82
N LYS A 294 -11.94 5.95 18.09
CA LYS A 294 -12.29 4.53 18.22
C LYS A 294 -12.27 4.10 19.66
N MET A 295 -13.24 3.31 20.05
CA MET A 295 -13.31 2.67 21.37
C MET A 295 -13.15 1.16 21.19
N TYR A 296 -12.29 0.56 21.99
CA TYR A 296 -12.03 -0.88 22.01
C TYR A 296 -12.42 -1.44 23.37
N LEU A 297 -13.24 -2.48 23.35
CA LEU A 297 -13.74 -3.11 24.57
C LEU A 297 -13.30 -4.57 24.63
N GLN A 298 -12.57 -4.92 25.68
CA GLN A 298 -12.19 -6.30 25.98
C GLN A 298 -13.02 -6.85 27.13
N ILE A 299 -13.40 -8.11 27.00
CA ILE A 299 -14.05 -8.90 28.02
C ILE A 299 -13.10 -10.02 28.43
N ASP A 300 -12.72 -10.04 29.70
CA ASP A 300 -11.99 -11.14 30.31
C ASP A 300 -12.86 -11.89 31.33
N CYS A 301 -12.55 -13.18 31.50
CA CYS A 301 -13.25 -14.02 32.47
C CYS A 301 -12.48 -14.06 33.79
N PRO A 302 -13.13 -13.84 34.94
CA PRO A 302 -12.52 -14.12 36.23
C PRO A 302 -12.21 -15.62 36.39
N SER A 303 -11.46 -15.99 37.40
CA SER A 303 -11.11 -17.41 37.69
C SER A 303 -12.32 -18.32 37.86
N THR A 304 -13.49 -17.74 38.14
CA THR A 304 -14.79 -18.45 38.25
C THR A 304 -15.47 -18.71 36.90
N GLY A 305 -14.90 -18.19 35.81
CA GLY A 305 -15.48 -18.19 34.48
C GLY A 305 -16.37 -16.97 34.21
N CYS A 306 -16.57 -16.64 32.92
CA CYS A 306 -17.55 -15.64 32.47
C CYS A 306 -19.00 -16.13 32.67
N ASP A 307 -19.98 -15.24 32.48
CA ASP A 307 -21.42 -15.61 32.47
C ASP A 307 -21.69 -16.67 31.37
N ASP A 308 -22.69 -17.49 31.63
CA ASP A 308 -23.08 -18.61 30.79
C ASP A 308 -23.96 -18.18 29.62
N TRP A 309 -24.36 -16.90 29.56
CA TRP A 309 -25.37 -16.40 28.65
C TRP A 309 -24.91 -15.18 27.85
N ASP A 310 -25.53 -15.00 26.67
CA ASP A 310 -25.45 -13.78 25.90
C ASP A 310 -26.29 -12.68 26.57
N ARG A 311 -25.64 -11.60 26.98
CA ARG A 311 -26.27 -10.49 27.69
C ARG A 311 -26.26 -9.22 26.85
N PHE A 312 -27.36 -8.47 26.99
CA PHE A 312 -27.37 -7.07 26.59
C PHE A 312 -26.33 -6.28 27.36
N ALA A 313 -25.53 -5.50 26.67
CA ALA A 313 -24.53 -4.65 27.26
C ALA A 313 -24.34 -3.34 26.49
N ASN A 314 -24.06 -2.26 27.18
CA ASN A 314 -23.80 -0.98 26.55
C ASN A 314 -22.78 -0.11 27.29
N ILE A 315 -22.26 0.85 26.55
CA ILE A 315 -21.41 1.91 27.06
C ILE A 315 -22.12 3.24 26.80
N LYS A 316 -22.11 4.11 27.83
CA LYS A 316 -22.68 5.45 27.74
C LYS A 316 -21.68 6.52 28.15
N VAL A 317 -21.79 7.68 27.53
CA VAL A 317 -21.10 8.91 27.92
C VAL A 317 -22.10 9.90 28.46
N LYS A 318 -21.71 10.69 29.47
CA LYS A 318 -22.55 11.74 30.03
C LYS A 318 -22.24 13.09 29.39
N ASP A 319 -23.26 13.76 28.92
CA ASP A 319 -23.14 15.20 28.66
C ASP A 319 -23.00 15.97 29.98
N GLN A 320 -21.90 16.65 30.15
CA GLN A 320 -21.61 17.40 31.38
C GLN A 320 -22.48 18.66 31.53
N VAL A 321 -23.15 19.09 30.45
CA VAL A 321 -24.00 20.30 30.44
C VAL A 321 -25.44 19.95 30.81
N SER A 322 -26.07 19.00 30.11
CA SER A 322 -27.43 18.56 30.39
C SER A 322 -27.51 17.56 31.53
N GLY A 323 -26.47 16.76 31.75
CA GLY A 323 -26.47 15.65 32.67
C GLY A 323 -27.03 14.35 32.09
N ASP A 324 -27.43 14.35 30.83
CA ASP A 324 -28.00 13.21 30.13
C ASP A 324 -26.96 12.18 29.72
N TRP A 325 -27.41 10.93 29.57
CA TRP A 325 -26.56 9.81 29.18
C TRP A 325 -26.84 9.37 27.74
N PHE A 326 -25.80 9.36 26.90
CA PHE A 326 -25.84 8.95 25.52
C PHE A 326 -25.20 7.57 25.32
N GLU A 327 -25.89 6.63 24.67
CA GLU A 327 -25.35 5.31 24.33
C GLU A 327 -24.39 5.43 23.15
N ILE A 328 -23.12 5.24 23.40
CA ILE A 328 -22.07 5.35 22.38
C ILE A 328 -21.76 4.02 21.70
N GLY A 329 -22.10 2.90 22.34
CA GLY A 329 -21.91 1.55 21.82
C GLY A 329 -22.77 0.52 22.54
N ARG A 330 -23.22 -0.50 21.79
CA ARG A 330 -23.95 -1.66 22.29
C ARG A 330 -23.29 -2.92 21.80
N TYR A 331 -23.18 -3.91 22.68
CA TYR A 331 -22.64 -5.23 22.34
C TYR A 331 -23.42 -6.31 23.08
N ILE A 332 -23.23 -7.55 22.65
CA ILE A 332 -23.78 -8.72 23.31
C ILE A 332 -22.61 -9.55 23.84
N THR A 333 -22.65 -9.93 25.11
CA THR A 333 -21.58 -10.76 25.66
C THR A 333 -21.54 -12.13 24.98
N PRO A 334 -20.36 -12.73 24.78
CA PRO A 334 -20.26 -14.10 24.29
C PRO A 334 -20.61 -15.10 25.42
N TYR A 335 -21.09 -16.28 25.04
CA TYR A 335 -21.33 -17.36 25.99
C TYR A 335 -20.00 -17.90 26.56
N TRP A 336 -19.81 -17.95 27.86
CA TRP A 336 -18.75 -18.66 28.57
C TRP A 336 -17.32 -18.11 28.43
N VAL A 337 -17.07 -17.21 27.53
CA VAL A 337 -15.74 -16.77 27.14
C VAL A 337 -15.64 -15.25 27.09
N GLY A 338 -14.43 -14.73 27.04
CA GLY A 338 -14.17 -13.32 26.73
C GLY A 338 -13.87 -13.08 25.26
N THR A 339 -13.20 -11.99 24.99
CA THR A 339 -12.90 -11.50 23.62
C THR A 339 -11.45 -11.72 23.17
N GLN A 340 -10.71 -12.66 23.80
CA GLN A 340 -9.27 -12.87 23.57
C GLN A 340 -8.90 -13.30 22.14
N GLN A 341 -9.88 -13.73 21.31
CA GLN A 341 -9.66 -14.00 19.88
C GLN A 341 -9.53 -12.73 19.05
N LEU A 342 -9.92 -11.59 19.59
CA LEU A 342 -9.78 -10.28 18.96
C LEU A 342 -8.57 -9.58 19.58
N GLU A 343 -7.67 -9.08 18.74
CA GLU A 343 -6.40 -8.47 19.19
C GLU A 343 -6.63 -7.33 20.20
N ARG A 344 -7.65 -6.50 19.98
CA ARG A 344 -8.00 -5.36 20.85
C ARG A 344 -9.44 -5.42 21.39
N GLY A 345 -10.13 -6.55 21.24
CA GLY A 345 -11.53 -6.70 21.62
C GLY A 345 -12.52 -6.15 20.58
N LEU A 346 -13.71 -5.78 21.03
CA LEU A 346 -14.79 -5.25 20.19
C LEU A 346 -14.51 -3.78 19.86
N GLU A 347 -14.54 -3.44 18.57
CA GLU A 347 -14.25 -2.09 18.05
C GLU A 347 -15.54 -1.30 17.81
N PHE A 348 -15.56 -0.03 18.23
CA PHE A 348 -16.66 0.93 18.03
C PHE A 348 -16.11 2.23 17.44
N ASP A 349 -16.74 2.75 16.39
CA ASP A 349 -16.56 4.15 15.99
C ASP A 349 -17.50 5.03 16.83
N VAL A 350 -16.91 5.87 17.65
CA VAL A 350 -17.61 6.78 18.56
C VAL A 350 -17.38 8.26 18.22
N THR A 351 -16.86 8.53 17.02
CA THR A 351 -16.52 9.88 16.53
C THR A 351 -17.71 10.83 16.59
N ASP A 352 -18.92 10.33 16.35
CA ASP A 352 -20.16 11.14 16.44
C ASP A 352 -20.35 11.81 17.81
N PHE A 353 -19.77 11.23 18.85
CA PHE A 353 -19.87 11.72 20.24
C PHE A 353 -18.63 12.49 20.69
N LYS A 354 -17.76 12.93 19.78
CA LYS A 354 -16.50 13.58 20.13
C LYS A 354 -16.66 14.82 21.01
N SER A 355 -17.79 15.53 20.90
CA SER A 355 -18.09 16.68 21.76
C SER A 355 -18.26 16.34 23.25
N PHE A 356 -18.56 15.07 23.57
CA PHE A 356 -18.69 14.56 24.93
C PHE A 356 -17.43 13.79 25.39
N LEU A 357 -16.62 13.31 24.44
CA LEU A 357 -15.44 12.49 24.70
C LEU A 357 -14.16 13.35 24.72
N THR A 358 -14.12 14.34 25.61
CA THR A 358 -13.00 15.26 25.76
C THR A 358 -12.82 15.72 27.21
N GLY A 359 -11.56 15.86 27.65
CA GLY A 359 -11.23 16.26 29.01
C GLY A 359 -11.80 15.34 30.07
N ALA A 360 -12.35 15.90 31.14
CA ALA A 360 -12.97 15.12 32.22
C ALA A 360 -14.31 14.55 31.78
N THR A 361 -14.31 13.28 31.38
CA THR A 361 -15.46 12.56 30.80
C THR A 361 -15.98 11.49 31.75
N GLU A 362 -17.28 11.54 32.07
CA GLU A 362 -17.94 10.50 32.87
C GLU A 362 -18.51 9.42 31.94
N LEU A 363 -18.02 8.18 32.12
CA LEU A 363 -18.44 7.00 31.36
C LEU A 363 -19.20 6.04 32.27
N ARG A 364 -20.17 5.33 31.68
CA ARG A 364 -20.91 4.26 32.29
C ARG A 364 -20.84 3.01 31.43
N ILE A 365 -20.51 1.88 32.05
CA ILE A 365 -20.64 0.55 31.47
C ILE A 365 -21.75 -0.22 32.16
N TYR A 366 -22.47 -1.06 31.41
CA TYR A 366 -23.55 -1.87 31.90
C TYR A 366 -23.60 -3.22 31.18
N ILE A 367 -23.79 -4.30 31.95
CA ILE A 367 -24.11 -5.65 31.44
C ILE A 367 -25.33 -6.14 32.21
N GLU A 368 -26.32 -6.66 31.49
CA GLU A 368 -27.50 -7.27 32.08
C GLU A 368 -27.23 -8.69 32.60
N ASN A 369 -26.18 -8.83 33.34
CA ASN A 369 -25.77 -10.08 33.99
C ASN A 369 -26.60 -10.33 35.25
N TRP A 370 -27.21 -11.51 35.38
CA TRP A 370 -28.08 -11.91 36.52
C TRP A 370 -27.44 -13.01 37.33
N THR A 371 -26.14 -13.25 37.18
CA THR A 371 -25.41 -14.30 37.89
C THR A 371 -24.26 -13.72 38.73
N THR A 372 -23.72 -14.52 39.64
CA THR A 372 -22.53 -14.18 40.44
C THR A 372 -21.22 -14.43 39.66
N LYS A 373 -21.29 -14.88 38.42
CA LYS A 373 -20.17 -14.90 37.46
C LYS A 373 -20.08 -13.51 36.84
N ALA A 374 -18.96 -12.87 36.99
CA ALA A 374 -18.75 -11.53 36.47
C ALA A 374 -18.06 -11.60 35.11
N ASP A 375 -18.21 -10.52 34.33
CA ASP A 375 -17.39 -10.20 33.18
C ASP A 375 -16.43 -9.07 33.56
N LEU A 376 -15.14 -9.19 33.21
CA LEU A 376 -14.12 -8.19 33.50
C LEU A 376 -13.96 -7.31 32.25
N ILE A 377 -14.32 -6.03 32.38
CA ILE A 377 -14.37 -5.10 31.27
C ILE A 377 -13.19 -4.15 31.27
N SER A 378 -12.46 -4.12 30.16
CA SER A 378 -11.42 -3.13 29.89
C SER A 378 -11.78 -2.32 28.64
N ILE A 379 -11.55 -1.00 28.68
CA ILE A 379 -11.88 -0.11 27.56
C ILE A 379 -10.73 0.86 27.30
N ASP A 380 -10.32 0.89 26.04
CA ASP A 380 -9.35 1.85 25.50
C ASP A 380 -10.01 2.75 24.45
N PHE A 381 -9.57 4.02 24.42
CA PHE A 381 -9.94 4.97 23.37
C PHE A 381 -8.70 5.36 22.57
N ASP A 382 -8.79 5.27 21.25
CA ASP A 382 -7.81 5.83 20.31
C ASP A 382 -8.36 7.12 19.69
N TYR A 383 -7.64 8.22 19.93
CA TYR A 383 -7.85 9.48 19.22
C TYR A 383 -6.87 9.53 18.06
N ILE A 384 -7.39 9.44 16.84
CA ILE A 384 -6.63 9.29 15.61
C ILE A 384 -6.54 10.66 14.95
N GLU A 385 -5.32 11.21 14.87
CA GLU A 385 -5.07 12.46 14.17
C GLU A 385 -5.29 12.35 12.67
N GLY A 386 -5.71 13.44 12.08
CA GLY A 386 -5.98 13.61 10.66
C GLY A 386 -6.81 14.87 10.45
N THR A 387 -7.31 15.06 9.23
CA THR A 387 -8.22 16.16 8.94
C THR A 387 -9.65 15.75 9.32
N PRO A 388 -10.26 16.33 10.38
CA PRO A 388 -11.65 16.05 10.72
C PRO A 388 -12.56 16.53 9.58
N ASP A 389 -13.64 15.81 9.32
CA ASP A 389 -14.65 16.24 8.35
C ASP A 389 -15.29 17.56 8.74
N TYR A 390 -15.55 17.75 10.06
CA TYR A 390 -16.01 19.00 10.66
C TYR A 390 -15.36 19.22 12.03
N PRO A 391 -15.07 20.47 12.42
CA PRO A 391 -14.52 20.77 13.74
C PRO A 391 -15.57 20.67 14.88
N TYR A 392 -16.86 20.92 14.59
CA TYR A 392 -17.91 21.00 15.61
C TYR A 392 -18.99 19.94 15.38
N TYR A 393 -19.30 19.22 16.44
CA TYR A 393 -20.36 18.23 16.50
C TYR A 393 -21.33 18.54 17.64
N ALA A 394 -22.61 18.23 17.42
CA ALA A 394 -23.62 18.25 18.45
C ALA A 394 -24.56 17.02 18.30
N VAL A 395 -25.00 16.47 19.40
CA VAL A 395 -25.82 15.26 19.43
C VAL A 395 -27.06 15.52 20.29
N SER A 396 -28.22 15.07 19.82
CA SER A 396 -29.47 15.08 20.58
C SER A 396 -30.10 13.70 20.57
N GLU A 397 -30.64 13.25 21.69
CA GLU A 397 -31.44 12.02 21.76
C GLU A 397 -32.80 12.26 21.12
N VAL A 398 -33.21 11.34 20.23
CA VAL A 398 -34.54 11.29 19.61
C VAL A 398 -35.38 10.21 20.26
N LEU A 399 -34.81 9.00 20.40
CA LEU A 399 -35.42 7.86 21.11
C LEU A 399 -34.38 7.25 22.08
N GLY A 400 -34.78 7.01 23.32
CA GLY A 400 -33.92 6.47 24.38
C GLY A 400 -34.52 5.24 25.06
N PHE A 401 -35.06 4.26 24.33
CA PHE A 401 -35.65 3.02 24.85
C PHE A 401 -34.58 1.93 25.03
N HIS A 402 -33.61 2.19 25.87
CA HIS A 402 -32.45 1.31 26.12
C HIS A 402 -31.95 1.43 27.58
N ALA A 403 -32.85 1.77 28.48
CA ALA A 403 -32.50 1.98 29.88
C ALA A 403 -32.01 0.68 30.56
N ASN A 404 -31.30 0.84 31.67
CA ASN A 404 -30.92 -0.29 32.53
C ASN A 404 -32.16 -1.07 32.96
N SER A 405 -32.06 -2.38 33.01
CA SER A 405 -33.18 -3.29 33.23
C SER A 405 -34.27 -3.23 32.17
N ILE A 406 -33.86 -3.10 30.92
CA ILE A 406 -34.62 -3.48 29.74
C ILE A 406 -36.00 -2.82 29.65
N SER A 407 -36.00 -1.50 29.59
CA SER A 407 -37.17 -0.77 29.12
C SER A 407 -37.02 -0.50 27.62
N GLY A 408 -37.33 -1.50 26.81
CA GLY A 408 -37.41 -1.35 25.35
C GLY A 408 -38.81 -0.97 24.90
N VAL A 409 -38.95 -0.82 23.59
CA VAL A 409 -40.29 -0.70 22.96
C VAL A 409 -40.94 -2.08 22.96
N PRO A 410 -42.06 -2.28 23.71
CA PRO A 410 -42.80 -3.55 23.67
C PRO A 410 -43.21 -3.86 22.25
N TYR A 411 -43.00 -5.11 21.80
CA TYR A 411 -43.30 -5.49 20.42
C TYR A 411 -44.44 -6.51 20.34
N GLY A 412 -45.37 -6.25 19.44
CA GLY A 412 -46.54 -7.11 19.24
C GLY A 412 -47.63 -6.98 20.31
N VAL A 413 -47.52 -5.99 21.20
CA VAL A 413 -48.52 -5.64 22.20
C VAL A 413 -48.76 -4.12 22.23
N ASN A 414 -49.96 -3.68 22.63
CA ASN A 414 -50.23 -2.26 22.72
C ASN A 414 -49.38 -1.56 23.77
N HIS A 415 -48.86 -0.39 23.46
CA HIS A 415 -48.13 0.48 24.35
C HIS A 415 -48.46 1.96 24.07
N ASN A 416 -48.10 2.85 25.00
CA ASN A 416 -48.29 4.30 24.89
C ASN A 416 -46.94 5.05 24.77
N LEU A 417 -45.93 4.40 24.27
CA LEU A 417 -44.66 5.05 24.04
C LEU A 417 -44.75 5.97 22.83
N ASP A 418 -44.21 7.16 22.94
CA ASP A 418 -44.16 8.14 21.87
C ASP A 418 -42.93 7.84 20.98
N LEU A 419 -43.20 7.43 19.76
CA LEU A 419 -42.24 7.12 18.72
C LEU A 419 -42.13 8.22 17.66
N ASP A 420 -42.99 9.25 17.79
CA ASP A 420 -43.06 10.42 16.92
C ASP A 420 -42.37 11.60 17.61
N LYS A 421 -41.57 12.35 16.87
CA LYS A 421 -40.86 13.51 17.39
C LYS A 421 -40.89 14.67 16.40
N SER A 422 -40.94 15.90 16.92
CA SER A 422 -40.70 17.11 16.15
C SER A 422 -39.28 17.58 16.38
N ILE A 423 -38.44 17.65 15.33
CA ILE A 423 -37.02 17.94 15.42
C ILE A 423 -36.72 19.25 14.70
N LEU A 424 -36.19 20.24 15.43
CA LEU A 424 -35.68 21.49 14.86
C LEU A 424 -34.17 21.45 14.78
N LEU A 425 -33.62 21.51 13.57
CA LEU A 425 -32.18 21.62 13.33
C LEU A 425 -31.74 23.10 13.37
N PRO A 426 -30.58 23.42 13.96
CA PRO A 426 -30.02 24.76 13.94
C PRO A 426 -29.64 25.19 12.51
N SER A 427 -29.76 26.48 12.22
CA SER A 427 -29.56 27.03 10.87
C SER A 427 -28.11 27.00 10.37
N ASN A 428 -27.16 26.82 11.28
CA ASN A 428 -25.73 26.69 10.95
C ASN A 428 -25.25 25.23 10.90
N ALA A 429 -26.15 24.26 10.94
CA ALA A 429 -25.82 22.87 10.64
C ALA A 429 -25.46 22.76 9.13
N GLU A 430 -24.38 22.07 8.83
CA GLU A 430 -23.93 21.84 7.46
C GLU A 430 -24.08 20.38 7.05
N SER A 431 -24.17 19.48 8.03
CA SER A 431 -24.49 18.06 7.84
C SER A 431 -25.30 17.54 9.03
N ALA A 432 -26.21 16.62 8.77
CA ALA A 432 -26.99 15.95 9.78
C ALA A 432 -27.23 14.49 9.40
N HIS A 433 -27.18 13.59 10.38
CA HIS A 433 -27.61 12.20 10.20
C HIS A 433 -28.29 11.65 11.44
N LEU A 434 -29.12 10.64 11.24
CA LEU A 434 -29.67 9.82 12.30
C LEU A 434 -28.72 8.66 12.58
N ARG A 435 -28.40 8.43 13.84
CA ARG A 435 -27.62 7.29 14.33
C ARG A 435 -28.52 6.40 15.18
N THR A 436 -28.82 5.20 14.72
CA THR A 436 -29.72 4.28 15.41
C THR A 436 -29.01 2.96 15.74
N ILE A 437 -29.22 2.49 16.98
CA ILE A 437 -28.87 1.14 17.42
C ILE A 437 -30.16 0.46 17.85
N ILE A 438 -30.49 -0.68 17.24
CA ILE A 438 -31.71 -1.46 17.56
C ILE A 438 -31.36 -2.94 17.69
N SER A 439 -31.90 -3.60 18.71
CA SER A 439 -31.77 -5.04 18.94
C SER A 439 -33.04 -5.59 19.59
N GLY A 440 -33.56 -6.71 19.06
CA GLY A 440 -34.74 -7.39 19.57
C GLY A 440 -34.41 -8.38 20.68
N TRP A 441 -35.29 -8.49 21.66
CA TRP A 441 -35.13 -9.32 22.84
C TRP A 441 -36.41 -10.04 23.23
N GLY A 442 -36.20 -11.22 23.85
CA GLY A 442 -37.29 -12.05 24.34
C GLY A 442 -37.95 -12.90 23.25
N HIS A 443 -38.82 -13.77 23.71
CA HIS A 443 -39.50 -14.76 22.87
C HIS A 443 -40.97 -14.50 22.88
N ALA A 444 -41.54 -14.19 21.70
CA ALA A 444 -42.94 -13.96 21.51
C ALA A 444 -43.50 -14.82 20.37
N THR A 445 -44.76 -15.18 20.45
CA THR A 445 -45.48 -15.95 19.44
C THR A 445 -46.60 -15.10 18.79
N PRO A 446 -47.03 -15.41 17.55
CA PRO A 446 -46.64 -16.57 16.75
C PRO A 446 -45.19 -16.52 16.27
N ASN A 447 -44.57 -17.68 16.10
CA ASN A 447 -43.27 -17.81 15.49
C ASN A 447 -43.30 -17.34 14.04
N ASP A 448 -42.14 -17.02 13.48
CA ASP A 448 -42.00 -16.74 12.06
C ASP A 448 -42.20 -18.03 11.20
N SER A 449 -42.09 -17.87 9.88
CA SER A 449 -42.22 -18.98 8.93
C SER A 449 -41.20 -20.10 9.14
N ASP A 450 -40.03 -19.78 9.76
CA ASP A 450 -38.94 -20.72 10.05
C ASP A 450 -39.12 -21.37 11.43
N GLY A 451 -40.21 -21.08 12.14
CA GLY A 451 -40.53 -21.61 13.46
C GLY A 451 -39.75 -20.93 14.61
N ARG A 452 -39.18 -19.76 14.40
CA ARG A 452 -38.41 -18.99 15.38
C ARG A 452 -39.31 -18.04 16.17
N PRO A 453 -39.13 -17.92 17.49
CA PRO A 453 -39.86 -16.94 18.27
C PRO A 453 -39.41 -15.52 17.96
N CYS A 454 -40.38 -14.59 17.90
CA CYS A 454 -40.10 -13.15 17.70
C CYS A 454 -39.84 -12.50 19.08
N ALA A 455 -39.20 -11.46 19.18
CA ALA A 455 -38.46 -10.43 18.50
C ALA A 455 -36.98 -10.75 18.33
N GLU A 456 -36.41 -11.64 19.18
CA GLU A 456 -34.98 -12.00 19.15
C GLU A 456 -34.58 -12.65 17.81
N TRP A 457 -35.48 -13.47 17.23
CA TRP A 457 -35.16 -14.35 16.10
C TRP A 457 -35.87 -14.01 14.79
N CYS A 458 -37.01 -13.28 14.82
CA CYS A 458 -37.73 -12.93 13.59
C CYS A 458 -37.03 -11.78 12.87
N TYR A 459 -36.76 -11.97 11.57
CA TYR A 459 -36.23 -10.89 10.74
C TYR A 459 -37.37 -9.93 10.39
N ARG A 460 -37.15 -8.64 10.63
CA ARG A 460 -38.11 -7.56 10.43
C ARG A 460 -37.47 -6.38 9.72
N ALA A 461 -38.30 -5.67 8.95
CA ALA A 461 -37.94 -4.40 8.35
C ALA A 461 -38.79 -3.28 8.98
N HIS A 462 -38.16 -2.33 9.59
CA HIS A 462 -38.78 -1.18 10.22
C HIS A 462 -38.50 0.07 9.40
N ASP A 463 -39.47 0.96 9.28
CA ASP A 463 -39.34 2.21 8.55
C ASP A 463 -39.01 3.38 9.49
N VAL A 464 -38.17 4.29 9.03
CA VAL A 464 -38.00 5.62 9.60
C VAL A 464 -38.66 6.62 8.67
N LYS A 465 -39.71 7.27 9.16
CA LYS A 465 -40.44 8.27 8.40
C LYS A 465 -39.98 9.67 8.72
N ILE A 466 -39.77 10.47 7.68
CA ILE A 466 -39.48 11.90 7.78
C ILE A 466 -40.65 12.66 7.11
N ASN A 467 -41.28 13.55 7.85
CA ASN A 467 -42.48 14.26 7.40
C ASN A 467 -43.59 13.33 6.86
N GLY A 468 -43.75 12.18 7.50
CA GLY A 468 -44.75 11.16 7.16
C GLY A 468 -44.39 10.30 5.95
N ALA A 469 -43.25 10.46 5.34
CA ALA A 469 -42.77 9.63 4.22
C ALA A 469 -41.77 8.59 4.68
N ASN A 470 -41.91 7.32 4.28
CA ASN A 470 -40.92 6.28 4.49
C ASN A 470 -39.61 6.73 3.81
N THR A 471 -38.59 7.03 4.61
CA THR A 471 -37.33 7.62 4.13
C THR A 471 -36.17 6.66 4.27
N PHE A 472 -36.10 5.89 5.35
CA PHE A 472 -35.08 4.90 5.59
C PHE A 472 -35.70 3.60 6.07
N GLU A 473 -35.10 2.47 5.72
CA GLU A 473 -35.49 1.13 6.17
C GLU A 473 -34.43 0.50 7.03
N HIS A 474 -34.80 -0.01 8.19
CA HIS A 474 -33.91 -0.72 9.12
C HIS A 474 -34.25 -2.21 9.12
N ILE A 475 -33.56 -2.97 8.29
CA ILE A 475 -33.73 -4.42 8.20
C ILE A 475 -32.93 -5.10 9.33
N LEU A 476 -33.63 -5.85 10.18
CA LEU A 476 -33.04 -6.73 11.19
C LEU A 476 -32.87 -8.13 10.58
N ALA A 477 -31.83 -8.30 9.77
CA ALA A 477 -31.50 -9.53 9.06
C ALA A 477 -30.32 -10.25 9.69
N PRO A 478 -30.01 -11.49 9.27
CA PRO A 478 -28.80 -12.19 9.67
C PRO A 478 -27.53 -11.35 9.42
N ILE A 479 -26.62 -11.34 10.40
CA ILE A 479 -25.33 -10.67 10.27
C ILE A 479 -24.12 -11.63 10.26
N GLY A 480 -24.38 -12.95 10.25
CA GLY A 480 -23.38 -13.98 10.10
C GLY A 480 -22.79 -14.48 11.42
N CYS A 481 -23.63 -14.81 12.40
CA CYS A 481 -23.19 -15.30 13.71
C CYS A 481 -22.24 -16.51 13.63
N ALA A 482 -22.46 -17.44 12.71
CA ALA A 482 -21.59 -18.62 12.53
C ALA A 482 -20.16 -18.26 12.09
N SER A 483 -19.92 -17.09 11.54
CA SER A 483 -18.61 -16.56 11.14
C SER A 483 -17.97 -15.63 12.16
N ASN A 484 -18.57 -15.48 13.36
CA ASN A 484 -18.04 -14.66 14.43
C ASN A 484 -16.60 -15.09 14.80
N PRO A 485 -15.63 -14.18 14.85
CA PRO A 485 -14.26 -14.47 15.29
C PRO A 485 -14.19 -15.12 16.68
N ILE A 486 -15.12 -14.79 17.59
CA ILE A 486 -15.24 -15.44 18.91
C ILE A 486 -16.00 -16.75 18.74
N SER A 487 -15.32 -17.77 18.23
CA SER A 487 -15.92 -19.04 17.79
C SER A 487 -15.97 -20.15 18.85
N ASN A 488 -15.36 -19.94 20.03
CA ASN A 488 -15.26 -20.93 21.11
C ASN A 488 -16.34 -20.81 22.18
N GLN A 489 -17.48 -20.24 21.85
CA GLN A 489 -18.64 -20.01 22.72
C GLN A 489 -19.46 -21.30 22.96
N SER A 490 -18.81 -22.42 23.22
CA SER A 490 -19.48 -23.69 23.49
C SER A 490 -19.63 -23.93 25.01
N PRO A 491 -20.81 -24.37 25.51
CA PRO A 491 -21.92 -24.94 24.75
C PRO A 491 -23.03 -23.98 24.32
N GLY A 492 -22.81 -22.68 24.31
CA GLY A 492 -23.83 -21.67 23.99
C GLY A 492 -24.47 -21.79 22.60
N ASN A 493 -25.66 -21.25 22.45
CA ASN A 493 -26.40 -21.25 21.20
C ASN A 493 -26.03 -20.02 20.36
N TRP A 494 -24.78 -19.88 19.96
CA TRP A 494 -24.24 -18.66 19.34
C TRP A 494 -24.24 -18.65 17.81
N THR A 495 -24.24 -19.82 17.15
CA THR A 495 -24.12 -19.92 15.70
C THR A 495 -25.38 -19.54 14.90
N PRO A 496 -26.63 -19.77 15.37
CA PRO A 496 -27.81 -19.29 14.68
C PRO A 496 -27.89 -17.76 14.74
N ASP A 497 -28.19 -17.16 13.57
CA ASP A 497 -28.38 -15.71 13.47
C ASP A 497 -29.62 -15.25 14.24
N ARG A 498 -29.50 -14.10 14.92
CA ARG A 498 -30.60 -13.36 15.51
C ARG A 498 -31.01 -12.21 14.61
N ALA A 499 -32.04 -11.51 15.02
CA ALA A 499 -32.54 -10.32 14.32
C ALA A 499 -31.56 -9.14 14.46
N GLY A 500 -30.55 -9.11 13.61
CA GLY A 500 -29.59 -8.01 13.49
C GLY A 500 -28.49 -7.95 14.56
N TRP A 501 -28.26 -9.02 15.32
CA TRP A 501 -27.16 -9.09 16.29
C TRP A 501 -26.67 -10.52 16.50
N CYS A 502 -25.49 -10.68 17.11
CA CYS A 502 -24.92 -11.97 17.48
C CYS A 502 -24.23 -11.91 18.84
N PRO A 503 -24.22 -13.03 19.61
CA PRO A 503 -23.42 -13.13 20.81
C PRO A 503 -21.93 -12.94 20.54
N GLY A 504 -21.26 -12.12 21.35
CA GLY A 504 -19.84 -11.78 21.16
C GLY A 504 -19.57 -10.77 20.05
N MET A 505 -20.57 -9.97 19.66
CA MET A 505 -20.39 -8.95 18.61
C MET A 505 -20.96 -7.60 19.06
N VAL A 506 -20.46 -6.56 18.39
CA VAL A 506 -21.05 -5.22 18.42
C VAL A 506 -22.40 -5.26 17.70
N VAL A 507 -23.41 -4.60 18.27
CA VAL A 507 -24.69 -4.39 17.58
C VAL A 507 -24.50 -3.31 16.53
N PRO A 508 -24.84 -3.58 15.25
CA PRO A 508 -24.60 -2.65 14.17
C PRO A 508 -25.29 -1.29 14.37
N VAL A 509 -24.53 -0.23 14.08
CA VAL A 509 -25.06 1.13 14.01
C VAL A 509 -25.64 1.37 12.62
N ARG A 510 -26.83 1.96 12.55
CA ARG A 510 -27.45 2.44 11.32
C ARG A 510 -27.31 3.95 11.24
N SER A 511 -26.54 4.42 10.27
CA SER A 511 -26.33 5.85 10.03
C SER A 511 -27.08 6.26 8.77
N ASN A 512 -28.02 7.20 8.89
CA ASN A 512 -28.91 7.65 7.84
C ASN A 512 -28.76 9.16 7.64
N THR A 513 -28.09 9.57 6.56
CA THR A 513 -27.89 10.99 6.25
C THR A 513 -29.23 11.66 5.95
N LEU A 514 -29.50 12.77 6.62
CA LEU A 514 -30.68 13.59 6.38
C LEU A 514 -30.46 14.50 5.15
N ASP A 515 -31.53 14.77 4.41
CA ASP A 515 -31.48 15.67 3.27
C ASP A 515 -31.14 17.10 3.73
N ASN A 516 -30.27 17.77 3.00
CA ASN A 516 -29.79 19.11 3.31
C ASN A 516 -30.93 20.15 3.37
N SER A 517 -32.06 19.91 2.73
CA SER A 517 -33.24 20.81 2.82
C SER A 517 -33.89 20.83 4.21
N LEU A 518 -33.56 19.90 5.09
CA LEU A 518 -34.01 19.85 6.48
C LEU A 518 -33.17 20.73 7.40
N LEU A 519 -31.97 21.12 6.98
CA LEU A 519 -31.07 21.96 7.79
C LEU A 519 -31.71 23.33 8.05
N GLY A 520 -31.71 23.76 9.30
CA GLY A 520 -32.33 25.01 9.74
C GLY A 520 -33.87 24.99 9.76
N THR A 521 -34.48 23.81 9.62
CA THR A 521 -35.93 23.67 9.61
C THR A 521 -36.42 22.70 10.69
N THR A 522 -37.75 22.66 10.88
CA THR A 522 -38.41 21.66 11.72
C THR A 522 -39.01 20.56 10.81
N PHE A 523 -38.78 19.32 11.19
CA PHE A 523 -39.41 18.17 10.53
C PHE A 523 -39.99 17.20 11.57
N THR A 524 -40.88 16.31 11.13
CA THR A 524 -41.38 15.21 11.96
C THR A 524 -40.59 13.94 11.68
N PHE A 525 -40.27 13.23 12.74
CA PHE A 525 -39.63 11.92 12.76
C PHE A 525 -40.61 10.90 13.36
N GLU A 526 -40.72 9.71 12.77
CA GLU A 526 -41.46 8.57 13.33
C GLU A 526 -40.62 7.31 13.12
N TYR A 527 -40.48 6.49 14.16
CA TYR A 527 -39.93 5.15 14.05
C TYR A 527 -41.10 4.15 13.93
N ASP A 528 -41.37 3.68 12.72
CA ASP A 528 -42.50 2.82 12.38
C ASP A 528 -42.08 1.34 12.36
N PHE A 529 -42.41 0.62 13.42
CA PHE A 529 -42.12 -0.81 13.51
C PHE A 529 -43.04 -1.61 12.56
N GLU A 530 -42.47 -2.58 11.84
CA GLU A 530 -43.21 -3.52 11.00
C GLU A 530 -44.37 -4.13 11.79
N ASP A 531 -45.58 -4.12 11.23
CA ASP A 531 -46.82 -4.63 11.86
C ASP A 531 -46.68 -6.10 12.25
N TRP A 532 -46.84 -6.39 13.53
CA TRP A 532 -46.90 -7.74 14.06
C TRP A 532 -47.67 -7.74 15.39
N VAL A 533 -48.43 -8.77 15.65
CA VAL A 533 -49.25 -8.88 16.84
C VAL A 533 -48.99 -10.20 17.55
N SER A 534 -48.62 -10.14 18.84
CA SER A 534 -48.46 -11.31 19.69
C SER A 534 -49.79 -12.00 19.96
N ASP A 535 -49.81 -13.33 19.98
CA ASP A 535 -50.96 -14.17 20.33
C ASP A 535 -51.05 -14.51 21.81
N GLY A 536 -50.18 -13.96 22.64
CA GLY A 536 -50.10 -14.20 24.08
C GLY A 536 -49.45 -13.07 24.85
N ASN A 537 -49.22 -13.30 26.14
CA ASN A 537 -48.40 -12.40 26.93
C ASN A 537 -46.96 -12.42 26.42
N SER A 538 -46.57 -11.34 25.79
CA SER A 538 -45.21 -11.18 25.26
C SER A 538 -44.38 -10.30 26.18
N ASN A 539 -43.16 -10.75 26.51
CA ASN A 539 -42.11 -9.92 27.08
C ASN A 539 -41.12 -9.47 26.01
N ALA A 540 -41.45 -9.64 24.74
CA ALA A 540 -40.61 -9.24 23.63
C ALA A 540 -40.61 -7.72 23.47
N PHE A 541 -39.44 -7.18 23.18
CA PHE A 541 -39.22 -5.75 23.02
C PHE A 541 -38.04 -5.49 22.11
N TYR A 542 -37.98 -4.28 21.57
CA TYR A 542 -36.77 -3.77 20.92
C TYR A 542 -36.10 -2.72 21.80
N ALA A 543 -34.84 -2.95 22.15
CA ALA A 543 -34.00 -1.91 22.73
C ALA A 543 -33.54 -0.99 21.58
N THR A 544 -33.97 0.27 21.61
CA THR A 544 -33.75 1.23 20.52
C THR A 544 -33.19 2.54 21.07
N SER A 545 -32.07 2.98 20.51
CA SER A 545 -31.56 4.34 20.71
C SER A 545 -31.41 5.01 19.35
N THR A 546 -31.94 6.22 19.22
CA THR A 546 -31.77 7.04 18.01
C THR A 546 -31.31 8.43 18.42
N TYR A 547 -30.28 8.91 17.77
CA TYR A 547 -29.72 10.24 17.95
C TYR A 547 -29.73 10.99 16.62
N VAL A 548 -29.94 12.31 16.66
CA VAL A 548 -29.57 13.19 15.56
C VAL A 548 -28.19 13.77 15.84
N VAL A 549 -27.28 13.54 14.91
CA VAL A 549 -25.89 14.03 14.96
C VAL A 549 -25.76 15.16 13.95
N LEU A 550 -25.25 16.29 14.41
CA LEU A 550 -25.06 17.52 13.64
C LEU A 550 -23.58 17.82 13.51
N LYS A 551 -23.21 18.34 12.35
CA LYS A 551 -21.82 18.75 12.06
C LYS A 551 -21.80 20.15 11.44
N SER A 552 -20.77 20.95 11.78
CA SER A 552 -20.62 22.31 11.26
C SER A 552 -19.17 22.78 11.32
N ASN A 553 -18.82 23.73 10.44
CA ASN A 553 -17.56 24.46 10.49
C ASN A 553 -17.56 25.61 11.54
N THR A 554 -18.71 25.89 12.14
CA THR A 554 -18.86 26.90 13.20
C THR A 554 -19.43 26.25 14.47
N PRO A 555 -19.20 26.81 15.67
CA PRO A 555 -19.79 26.29 16.90
C PRO A 555 -21.29 26.08 16.75
N ILE A 556 -21.78 24.88 17.05
CA ILE A 556 -23.15 24.47 16.81
C ILE A 556 -23.83 24.02 18.10
N SER A 557 -25.12 24.34 18.26
CA SER A 557 -25.97 23.81 19.33
C SER A 557 -26.61 22.48 18.92
N ALA A 558 -27.00 21.68 19.91
CA ALA A 558 -27.78 20.47 19.69
C ALA A 558 -29.15 20.80 19.05
N ALA A 559 -29.72 19.82 18.33
CA ALA A 559 -31.10 19.92 17.81
C ALA A 559 -32.09 19.99 18.96
N VAL A 560 -33.22 20.71 18.76
CA VAL A 560 -34.35 20.69 19.70
C VAL A 560 -35.31 19.58 19.29
N VAL A 561 -35.47 18.60 20.20
CA VAL A 561 -36.38 17.45 20.01
C VAL A 561 -37.55 17.63 20.96
N ASN A 562 -38.76 17.63 20.43
CA ASN A 562 -40.02 17.75 21.18
C ASN A 562 -40.96 16.56 20.85
N ASP A 563 -41.82 16.21 21.83
CA ASP A 563 -42.89 15.25 21.67
C ASP A 563 -43.98 15.77 20.71
#